data_7363c5143f9486c850157061226b49ee
#
_entry.id   7363c5143f9486c850157061226b49ee
#
_cell.length_a   1.000
_cell.length_b   1.000
_cell.length_c   1.000
_cell.angle_alpha   90.00
_cell.angle_beta   90.00
_cell.angle_gamma   90.00
#
_symmetry.space_group_name_H-M   'P 1'
#
loop_
_entity.id
_entity.type
_entity.pdbx_description
1 polymer ?
#
loop_
_entity_poly.entity_id
_entity_poly.type
_entity_poly.pdbx_seq_one_letter_code
_entity_poly.pdbx_strand_id
1 'polypeptide(L)'
;MSTTQTRISQIGTVVVPVSDQDRAIEFYVDTLGFEKRADVPFGDRYRWVEVAPAEAATTIAIAVPPPGKPAGGVETGIGLNSADVDADHADLKARGVDVDDEVSRMGDPVPPLFWFRDPDGNTLMVVESR
;
A
#
# COMPACT_ATOMS: atom_id res chain seq x y z
N MET A 1 -7.16 -37.10 14.93
CA MET A 1 -6.81 -35.96 14.10
C MET A 1 -6.06 -34.90 14.90
N SER A 2 -4.95 -34.54 14.43
CA SER A 2 -4.17 -33.50 15.08
C SER A 2 -4.32 -32.19 14.29
N THR A 3 -4.61 -31.13 14.99
CA THR A 3 -4.71 -29.83 14.40
C THR A 3 -3.69 -28.93 15.05
N THR A 4 -2.76 -28.46 14.25
CA THR A 4 -1.81 -27.47 14.72
C THR A 4 -2.46 -26.11 14.61
N GLN A 5 -2.71 -25.51 15.73
CA GLN A 5 -3.30 -24.17 15.78
C GLN A 5 -2.28 -23.20 16.33
N THR A 6 -2.09 -22.13 15.60
CA THR A 6 -1.31 -21.01 16.08
C THR A 6 -2.28 -19.98 16.68
N ARG A 7 -1.72 -18.92 17.22
CA ARG A 7 -2.50 -17.77 17.68
C ARG A 7 -2.46 -16.63 16.66
N ILE A 8 -2.03 -16.97 15.44
CA ILE A 8 -2.01 -15.99 14.33
C ILE A 8 -3.46 -15.72 13.93
N SER A 9 -3.86 -14.46 13.90
CA SER A 9 -5.26 -14.08 13.69
C SER A 9 -5.50 -13.33 12.38
N GLN A 10 -4.50 -12.66 11.84
CA GLN A 10 -4.68 -11.86 10.63
C GLN A 10 -3.34 -11.41 10.07
N ILE A 11 -3.39 -10.86 8.86
CA ILE A 11 -2.26 -10.10 8.32
C ILE A 11 -2.37 -8.70 8.90
N GLY A 12 -1.53 -8.38 9.86
CA GLY A 12 -1.63 -7.12 10.60
C GLY A 12 -0.95 -5.95 9.92
N THR A 13 0.21 -6.20 9.31
CA THR A 13 0.96 -5.16 8.62
C THR A 13 1.74 -5.74 7.46
N VAL A 14 1.95 -4.92 6.43
CA VAL A 14 2.75 -5.27 5.26
C VAL A 14 3.81 -4.18 5.12
N VAL A 15 5.07 -4.56 4.93
CA VAL A 15 6.18 -3.61 4.85
C VAL A 15 6.43 -3.22 3.40
N VAL A 16 6.51 -1.92 3.14
CA VAL A 16 6.85 -1.36 1.84
C VAL A 16 8.15 -0.57 1.99
N PRO A 17 9.21 -0.90 1.22
CA PRO A 17 10.47 -0.20 1.35
C PRO A 17 10.44 1.14 0.63
N VAL A 18 10.90 2.18 1.30
CA VAL A 18 10.95 3.53 0.74
C VAL A 18 12.30 4.17 1.02
N SER A 19 12.68 5.16 0.21
CA SER A 19 13.93 5.88 0.41
C SER A 19 13.77 7.08 1.34
N ASP A 20 12.55 7.65 1.40
CA ASP A 20 12.27 8.86 2.16
C ASP A 20 10.88 8.71 2.78
N GLN A 21 10.85 8.53 4.09
CA GLN A 21 9.60 8.30 4.81
C GLN A 21 8.68 9.54 4.80
N ASP A 22 9.23 10.73 4.86
CA ASP A 22 8.40 11.94 4.80
C ASP A 22 7.71 12.08 3.44
N ARG A 23 8.42 11.79 2.37
CA ARG A 23 7.85 11.80 1.03
C ARG A 23 6.79 10.71 0.89
N ALA A 24 7.05 9.53 1.44
CA ALA A 24 6.09 8.44 1.42
C ALA A 24 4.83 8.78 2.23
N ILE A 25 4.97 9.39 3.40
CA ILE A 25 3.83 9.84 4.20
C ILE A 25 2.98 10.82 3.39
N GLU A 26 3.61 11.77 2.74
CA GLU A 26 2.91 12.74 1.90
C GLU A 26 2.09 12.05 0.82
N PHE A 27 2.67 11.05 0.17
CA PHE A 27 1.98 10.30 -0.86
C PHE A 27 0.80 9.49 -0.29
N TYR A 28 1.05 8.67 0.71
CA TYR A 28 0.01 7.77 1.22
C TYR A 28 -1.08 8.52 1.99
N VAL A 29 -0.74 9.55 2.72
CA VAL A 29 -1.70 10.31 3.51
C VAL A 29 -2.37 11.41 2.70
N ASP A 30 -1.58 12.27 2.08
CA ASP A 30 -2.16 13.45 1.40
C ASP A 30 -2.71 13.10 0.01
N THR A 31 -2.05 12.25 -0.73
CA THR A 31 -2.48 11.91 -2.09
C THR A 31 -3.49 10.77 -2.10
N LEU A 32 -3.23 9.68 -1.37
CA LEU A 32 -4.16 8.54 -1.33
C LEU A 32 -5.27 8.70 -0.29
N GLY A 33 -5.10 9.58 0.69
CA GLY A 33 -6.12 9.79 1.70
C GLY A 33 -6.07 8.83 2.87
N PHE A 34 -4.95 8.16 3.10
CA PHE A 34 -4.78 7.26 4.23
C PHE A 34 -4.58 8.04 5.53
N GLU A 35 -4.75 7.34 6.64
CA GLU A 35 -4.40 7.85 7.97
C GLU A 35 -2.99 7.43 8.34
N LYS A 36 -2.26 8.31 9.01
CA LYS A 36 -1.01 7.93 9.64
C LYS A 36 -1.34 7.31 11.00
N ARG A 37 -1.08 6.02 11.15
CA ARG A 37 -1.40 5.25 12.35
C ARG A 37 -0.30 5.24 13.39
N ALA A 38 0.93 5.35 12.96
CA ALA A 38 2.09 5.36 13.84
C ALA A 38 3.21 6.13 13.19
N ASP A 39 4.00 6.81 14.00
CA ASP A 39 5.20 7.50 13.55
C ASP A 39 6.07 7.72 14.79
N VAL A 40 6.87 6.71 15.11
CA VAL A 40 7.66 6.72 16.33
C VAL A 40 9.12 6.40 16.01
N PRO A 41 10.07 7.11 16.63
CA PRO A 41 11.47 6.76 16.46
C PRO A 41 11.80 5.48 17.19
N PHE A 42 12.75 4.73 16.65
CA PHE A 42 13.37 3.64 17.38
C PHE A 42 14.87 3.59 17.05
N GLY A 43 15.69 3.35 18.08
CA GLY A 43 17.12 3.44 17.92
C GLY A 43 17.55 4.87 17.56
N ASP A 44 18.75 5.02 17.01
CA ASP A 44 19.32 6.33 16.72
C ASP A 44 18.95 6.91 15.37
N ARG A 45 18.44 6.06 14.44
CA ARG A 45 18.29 6.48 13.04
C ARG A 45 16.99 6.07 12.39
N TYR A 46 16.13 5.31 13.08
CA TYR A 46 15.00 4.68 12.46
C TYR A 46 13.70 5.28 12.96
N ARG A 47 12.70 5.20 12.11
CA ARG A 47 11.33 5.56 12.45
C ARG A 47 10.43 4.41 12.04
N TRP A 48 9.51 4.06 12.91
CA TRP A 48 8.45 3.12 12.56
C TRP A 48 7.22 3.93 12.14
N VAL A 49 6.84 3.83 10.87
CA VAL A 49 5.72 4.58 10.32
C VAL A 49 4.72 3.61 9.73
N GLU A 50 3.46 3.74 10.16
CA GLU A 50 2.37 2.95 9.60
C GLU A 50 1.28 3.86 9.06
N VAL A 51 0.74 3.49 7.91
CA VAL A 51 -0.38 4.18 7.27
C VAL A 51 -1.43 3.15 6.87
N ALA A 52 -2.69 3.57 6.80
CA ALA A 52 -3.77 2.69 6.38
C ALA A 52 -5.00 3.50 6.00
N PRO A 53 -5.88 2.96 5.15
CA PRO A 53 -7.19 3.57 4.97
C PRO A 53 -7.93 3.68 6.31
N ALA A 54 -8.78 4.67 6.47
CA ALA A 54 -9.58 4.80 7.68
C ALA A 54 -10.33 3.50 7.96
N GLU A 55 -10.35 3.08 9.22
CA GLU A 55 -11.04 1.89 9.69
C GLU A 55 -10.45 0.55 9.22
N ALA A 56 -9.36 0.56 8.45
CA ALA A 56 -8.73 -0.69 8.05
C ALA A 56 -8.00 -1.34 9.23
N ALA A 57 -8.07 -2.67 9.32
CA ALA A 57 -7.37 -3.41 10.36
C ALA A 57 -5.91 -3.64 10.00
N THR A 58 -5.63 -3.80 8.72
CA THR A 58 -4.26 -4.04 8.22
C THR A 58 -3.61 -2.72 7.87
N THR A 59 -2.35 -2.57 8.26
CA THR A 59 -1.58 -1.35 7.98
C THR A 59 -0.46 -1.63 6.99
N ILE A 60 0.05 -0.56 6.39
CA ILE A 60 1.27 -0.58 5.60
C ILE A 60 2.35 0.11 6.43
N ALA A 61 3.43 -0.59 6.70
CA ALA A 61 4.60 -0.01 7.34
C ALA A 61 5.56 0.47 6.26
N ILE A 62 5.76 1.78 6.18
CA ILE A 62 6.69 2.36 5.21
C ILE A 62 8.04 2.52 5.90
N ALA A 63 9.02 1.77 5.44
CA ALA A 63 10.30 1.64 6.15
C ALA A 63 11.48 1.83 5.20
N VAL A 64 12.53 2.47 5.71
CA VAL A 64 13.79 2.54 4.97
C VAL A 64 14.52 1.24 5.21
N PRO A 65 14.84 0.49 4.15
CA PRO A 65 15.50 -0.80 4.33
C PRO A 65 16.96 -0.64 4.77
N PRO A 66 17.55 -1.70 5.33
CA PRO A 66 18.98 -1.64 5.67
C PRO A 66 19.84 -1.46 4.44
N PRO A 67 21.10 -0.99 4.61
CA PRO A 67 22.02 -0.84 3.49
C PRO A 67 22.17 -2.13 2.67
N GLY A 68 22.22 -1.99 1.35
CA GLY A 68 22.34 -3.11 0.43
C GLY A 68 21.01 -3.70 -0.02
N LYS A 69 19.90 -3.24 0.51
CA LYS A 69 18.56 -3.65 0.09
C LYS A 69 17.92 -2.53 -0.73
N PRO A 70 17.13 -2.86 -1.76
CA PRO A 70 16.49 -1.82 -2.57
C PRO A 70 15.43 -1.05 -1.76
N ALA A 71 15.41 0.27 -1.94
CA ALA A 71 14.47 1.16 -1.26
C ALA A 71 13.32 1.52 -2.20
N GLY A 72 12.82 0.57 -2.94
CA GLY A 72 11.74 0.81 -3.89
C GLY A 72 11.76 -0.19 -5.02
N GLY A 73 10.90 0.02 -6.03
CA GLY A 73 10.83 -0.83 -7.20
C GLY A 73 10.27 -2.22 -6.95
N VAL A 74 9.52 -2.40 -5.87
CA VAL A 74 9.01 -3.71 -5.46
C VAL A 74 7.58 -3.92 -5.96
N GLU A 75 7.33 -5.10 -6.53
CA GLU A 75 5.97 -5.57 -6.77
C GLU A 75 5.43 -6.05 -5.44
N THR A 76 4.62 -5.24 -4.77
CA THR A 76 4.23 -5.54 -3.40
C THR A 76 3.18 -6.62 -3.27
N GLY A 77 2.35 -6.80 -4.29
CA GLY A 77 1.21 -7.70 -4.22
C GLY A 77 0.06 -7.18 -3.36
N ILE A 78 0.15 -5.94 -2.90
CA ILE A 78 -0.89 -5.35 -2.06
C ILE A 78 -2.05 -4.91 -2.93
N GLY A 79 -3.26 -5.39 -2.61
CA GLY A 79 -4.50 -4.96 -3.24
C GLY A 79 -5.31 -4.12 -2.28
N LEU A 80 -5.66 -2.90 -2.71
CA LEU A 80 -6.48 -1.97 -1.94
C LEU A 80 -7.90 -2.06 -2.49
N ASN A 81 -8.87 -2.29 -1.61
CA ASN A 81 -10.26 -2.41 -2.03
C ASN A 81 -10.86 -1.04 -2.32
N SER A 82 -11.60 -0.94 -3.40
CA SER A 82 -12.31 0.27 -3.78
C SER A 82 -13.77 -0.05 -4.11
N ALA A 83 -14.67 0.81 -3.67
CA ALA A 83 -16.08 0.68 -4.04
C ALA A 83 -16.36 1.16 -5.46
N ASP A 84 -15.45 1.94 -6.05
CA ASP A 84 -15.59 2.48 -7.40
C ASP A 84 -14.20 2.66 -8.01
N VAL A 85 -13.73 1.60 -8.66
CA VAL A 85 -12.37 1.57 -9.19
C VAL A 85 -12.17 2.57 -10.32
N ASP A 86 -13.19 2.82 -11.12
CA ASP A 86 -13.08 3.79 -12.22
C ASP A 86 -12.92 5.22 -11.70
N ALA A 87 -13.68 5.58 -10.65
CA ALA A 87 -13.55 6.88 -10.02
C ALA A 87 -12.16 7.06 -9.39
N ASP A 88 -11.68 6.05 -8.70
CA ASP A 88 -10.35 6.12 -8.10
C ASP A 88 -9.25 6.22 -9.15
N HIS A 89 -9.38 5.48 -10.25
CA HIS A 89 -8.43 5.56 -11.35
C HIS A 89 -8.35 6.99 -11.90
N ALA A 90 -9.51 7.59 -12.16
CA ALA A 90 -9.57 8.95 -12.69
C ALA A 90 -9.01 9.98 -11.69
N ASP A 91 -9.35 9.84 -10.42
CA ASP A 91 -8.88 10.76 -9.38
C ASP A 91 -7.37 10.68 -9.18
N LEU A 92 -6.81 9.48 -9.10
CA LEU A 92 -5.38 9.32 -8.93
C LEU A 92 -4.61 9.82 -10.13
N LYS A 93 -5.12 9.55 -11.33
CA LYS A 93 -4.51 10.05 -12.56
C LYS A 93 -4.52 11.58 -12.57
N ALA A 94 -5.61 12.20 -12.16
CA ALA A 94 -5.73 13.65 -12.09
C ALA A 94 -4.78 14.27 -11.06
N ARG A 95 -4.45 13.51 -10.01
CA ARG A 95 -3.51 13.95 -8.98
C ARG A 95 -2.05 13.71 -9.35
N GLY A 96 -1.80 13.19 -10.55
CA GLY A 96 -0.44 12.95 -11.00
C GLY A 96 0.19 11.65 -10.53
N VAL A 97 -0.59 10.74 -10.00
CA VAL A 97 -0.08 9.43 -9.60
C VAL A 97 0.22 8.61 -10.85
N ASP A 98 1.32 7.85 -10.79
CA ASP A 98 1.68 6.93 -11.87
C ASP A 98 0.74 5.74 -11.83
N VAL A 99 -0.29 5.77 -12.65
CA VAL A 99 -1.29 4.72 -12.78
C VAL A 99 -1.24 4.12 -14.16
N ASP A 100 -1.69 2.87 -14.29
CA ASP A 100 -1.89 2.28 -15.61
C ASP A 100 -2.89 3.11 -16.41
N ASP A 101 -2.76 3.09 -17.73
CA ASP A 101 -3.62 3.91 -18.60
C ASP A 101 -5.08 3.58 -18.45
N GLU A 102 -5.39 2.31 -18.22
CA GLU A 102 -6.77 1.83 -18.16
C GLU A 102 -6.98 0.88 -17.00
N VAL A 103 -8.22 0.81 -16.53
CA VAL A 103 -8.65 -0.23 -15.59
C VAL A 103 -8.67 -1.56 -16.33
N SER A 104 -8.05 -2.57 -15.77
CA SER A 104 -8.02 -3.91 -16.34
C SER A 104 -9.32 -4.65 -16.04
N ARG A 105 -9.95 -5.21 -17.07
CA ARG A 105 -11.20 -5.96 -16.96
C ARG A 105 -11.05 -7.30 -17.64
N MET A 106 -10.64 -8.28 -16.85
CA MET A 106 -10.37 -9.63 -17.35
C MET A 106 -11.62 -10.50 -17.34
N GLY A 107 -12.67 -10.08 -16.67
CA GLY A 107 -13.90 -10.85 -16.53
C GLY A 107 -13.89 -11.77 -15.31
N ASP A 108 -15.10 -12.20 -14.90
CA ASP A 108 -15.24 -13.02 -13.71
C ASP A 108 -14.36 -14.27 -13.77
N PRO A 109 -13.80 -14.70 -12.65
CA PRO A 109 -14.00 -14.18 -11.29
C PRO A 109 -13.07 -13.03 -10.91
N VAL A 110 -12.26 -12.50 -11.82
CA VAL A 110 -11.30 -11.44 -11.52
C VAL A 110 -12.04 -10.10 -11.53
N PRO A 111 -12.03 -9.36 -10.41
CA PRO A 111 -12.67 -8.05 -10.39
C PRO A 111 -11.88 -7.03 -11.19
N PRO A 112 -12.52 -5.93 -11.62
CA PRO A 112 -11.78 -4.82 -12.22
C PRO A 112 -10.72 -4.30 -11.28
N LEU A 113 -9.55 -3.97 -11.82
CA LEU A 113 -8.43 -3.47 -11.04
C LEU A 113 -7.47 -2.65 -11.90
N PHE A 114 -6.61 -1.88 -11.25
CA PHE A 114 -5.51 -1.22 -11.93
C PHE A 114 -4.31 -1.16 -10.98
N TRP A 115 -3.11 -1.04 -11.56
CA TRP A 115 -1.88 -0.88 -10.80
C TRP A 115 -1.46 0.57 -10.76
N PHE A 116 -0.83 0.96 -9.67
CA PHE A 116 -0.20 2.27 -9.54
C PHE A 116 1.15 2.12 -8.85
N ARG A 117 1.98 3.14 -8.96
CA ARG A 117 3.31 3.16 -8.35
C ARG A 117 3.39 4.30 -7.36
N ASP A 118 4.05 4.05 -6.24
CA ASP A 118 4.34 5.08 -5.27
C ASP A 118 5.59 5.86 -5.72
N PRO A 119 6.01 6.92 -4.97
CA PRO A 119 7.18 7.72 -5.40
C PRO A 119 8.48 6.96 -5.52
N ASP A 120 8.62 5.82 -4.83
CA ASP A 120 9.79 4.96 -4.94
C ASP A 120 9.63 3.86 -5.99
N GLY A 121 8.55 3.88 -6.76
CA GLY A 121 8.32 2.90 -7.80
C GLY A 121 7.80 1.55 -7.31
N ASN A 122 7.34 1.48 -6.06
CA ASN A 122 6.68 0.28 -5.56
C ASN A 122 5.29 0.16 -6.19
N THR A 123 4.95 -1.03 -6.65
CA THR A 123 3.68 -1.26 -7.33
C THR A 123 2.65 -1.84 -6.38
N LEU A 124 1.50 -1.20 -6.33
CA LEU A 124 0.33 -1.67 -5.60
C LEU A 124 -0.84 -1.72 -6.60
N MET A 125 -1.95 -2.33 -6.20
CA MET A 125 -3.15 -2.33 -7.05
C MET A 125 -4.37 -1.87 -6.28
N VAL A 126 -5.31 -1.32 -7.01
CA VAL A 126 -6.64 -0.98 -6.51
C VAL A 126 -7.61 -1.96 -7.16
N VAL A 127 -8.39 -2.63 -6.33
CA VAL A 127 -9.26 -3.73 -6.77
C VAL A 127 -10.69 -3.40 -6.35
N GLU A 128 -11.62 -3.56 -7.27
CA GLU A 128 -13.02 -3.30 -6.95
C GLU A 128 -13.54 -4.33 -5.96
N SER A 129 -14.06 -3.83 -4.86
CA SER A 129 -14.65 -4.69 -3.83
C SER A 129 -16.05 -5.11 -4.24
N ARG A 130 -16.45 -6.28 -3.76
CA ARG A 130 -17.77 -6.85 -4.08
C ARG A 130 -18.64 -7.01 -2.84
#